data_187efce92e755d038c651bfb7326b877
#
_entry.id   187efce92e755d038c651bfb7326b877
#
_cell.length_a   1.000
_cell.length_b   1.000
_cell.length_c   1.000
_cell.angle_alpha   90.00
_cell.angle_beta   90.00
_cell.angle_gamma   90.00
#
_symmetry.space_group_name_H-M   'P 1'
#
loop_
_entity.id
_entity.type
_entity.pdbx_description
1 polymer ?
#
loop_
_entity_poly.entity_id
_entity_poly.type
_entity_poly.pdbx_seq_one_letter_code
_entity_poly.pdbx_strand_id
1 'polypeptide(L)'
;GIVRDGSESTSTKNVYKKGYHVTEACVLTKSNHPVSIFSRIHYSSEKGYKSTNTITFDAIQQSAALFGKATFAMDRGYDDNKMFLKLDDLGQDYVIRLKSNRKLFYHNKWTPATQLRNRRKGKVKTSVFYKGKDHDAYLSHVKVQITASRKDIYLVLVYGITAHPMMLATNKKIKSKEDVIRVARTYFSRWKIEEYFRCKKQMFQFENFR
;
A
#
# COMPACT_ATOMS: atom_id res chain seq x y z
N GLY A 1 5.62 -24.75 -1.70
CA GLY A 1 5.10 -24.28 -2.98
C GLY A 1 6.15 -23.60 -3.83
N ILE A 2 5.78 -23.14 -5.00
CA ILE A 2 6.65 -22.30 -5.86
C ILE A 2 6.20 -20.86 -5.69
N VAL A 3 7.12 -19.99 -5.35
CA VAL A 3 6.87 -18.56 -5.12
C VAL A 3 7.80 -17.70 -5.98
N ARG A 4 7.34 -16.53 -6.39
CA ARG A 4 8.18 -15.57 -7.09
C ARG A 4 9.19 -14.96 -6.12
N ASP A 5 10.47 -15.08 -6.44
CA ASP A 5 11.52 -14.41 -5.69
C ASP A 5 11.58 -12.94 -6.13
N GLY A 6 11.16 -12.05 -5.24
CA GLY A 6 11.16 -10.61 -5.50
C GLY A 6 12.55 -9.98 -5.51
N SER A 7 13.54 -10.60 -4.87
CA SER A 7 14.92 -10.11 -4.80
C SER A 7 15.71 -10.40 -6.07
N GLU A 8 15.44 -11.52 -6.71
CA GLU A 8 16.11 -11.95 -7.95
C GLU A 8 15.29 -11.66 -9.22
N SER A 9 14.03 -11.33 -9.09
CA SER A 9 13.17 -10.97 -10.22
C SER A 9 13.41 -9.54 -10.68
N THR A 10 13.49 -9.36 -12.00
CA THR A 10 13.60 -8.04 -12.64
C THR A 10 12.27 -7.65 -13.32
N SER A 11 12.24 -6.49 -13.96
CA SER A 11 11.09 -6.05 -14.77
C SER A 11 10.86 -6.93 -16.01
N THR A 12 11.91 -7.63 -16.47
CA THR A 12 11.89 -8.44 -17.69
C THR A 12 11.95 -9.95 -17.43
N LYS A 13 12.39 -10.39 -16.23
CA LYS A 13 12.55 -11.80 -15.87
C LYS A 13 11.98 -12.09 -14.49
N ASN A 14 11.05 -13.03 -14.42
CA ASN A 14 10.55 -13.56 -13.16
C ASN A 14 11.40 -14.79 -12.75
N VAL A 15 11.90 -14.77 -11.51
CA VAL A 15 12.59 -15.91 -10.90
C VAL A 15 11.64 -16.54 -9.89
N TYR A 16 11.50 -17.87 -9.94
CA TYR A 16 10.66 -18.65 -9.05
C TYR A 16 11.50 -19.63 -8.25
N LYS A 17 11.22 -19.74 -6.96
CA LYS A 17 11.89 -20.68 -6.04
C LYS A 17 10.88 -21.47 -5.25
N LYS A 18 11.30 -22.60 -4.68
CA LYS A 18 10.51 -23.29 -3.65
C LYS A 18 10.45 -22.40 -2.40
N GLY A 19 9.25 -22.24 -1.84
CA GLY A 19 9.08 -21.40 -0.66
C GLY A 19 7.60 -21.18 -0.31
N TYR A 20 7.39 -20.20 0.57
CA TYR A 20 6.08 -19.81 1.07
C TYR A 20 5.90 -18.31 0.95
N HIS A 21 4.66 -17.88 0.80
CA HIS A 21 4.29 -16.49 1.02
C HIS A 21 3.92 -16.27 2.49
N VAL A 22 4.21 -15.08 2.98
CA VAL A 22 3.72 -14.61 4.28
C VAL A 22 2.84 -13.41 4.04
N THR A 23 1.58 -13.50 4.46
CA THR A 23 0.69 -12.32 4.55
C THR A 23 0.68 -11.89 6.00
N GLU A 24 0.99 -10.62 6.23
CA GLU A 24 1.08 -10.06 7.57
C GLU A 24 0.41 -8.69 7.62
N ALA A 25 -0.33 -8.43 8.70
CA ALA A 25 -0.80 -7.11 9.05
C ALA A 25 -0.16 -6.67 10.37
N CYS A 26 0.37 -5.45 10.38
CA CYS A 26 0.94 -4.83 11.57
C CYS A 26 0.18 -3.56 11.92
N VAL A 27 -0.06 -3.34 13.20
CA VAL A 27 -0.47 -2.05 13.74
C VAL A 27 0.76 -1.27 14.18
N LEU A 28 0.78 0.03 13.92
CA LEU A 28 1.79 0.91 14.46
C LEU A 28 1.32 1.47 15.81
N THR A 29 2.13 1.27 16.83
CA THR A 29 1.89 1.86 18.17
C THR A 29 2.07 3.39 18.14
N LYS A 30 1.71 4.07 19.22
CA LYS A 30 1.96 5.52 19.39
C LYS A 30 3.45 5.87 19.28
N SER A 31 4.33 4.97 19.70
CA SER A 31 5.79 5.08 19.56
C SER A 31 6.33 4.67 18.19
N ASN A 32 5.44 4.44 17.22
CA ASN A 32 5.76 4.07 15.84
C ASN A 32 6.47 2.71 15.69
N HIS A 33 6.25 1.79 16.64
CA HIS A 33 6.72 0.40 16.55
C HIS A 33 5.66 -0.49 15.89
N PRO A 34 6.04 -1.34 14.92
CA PRO A 34 5.12 -2.29 14.32
C PRO A 34 4.89 -3.49 15.26
N VAL A 35 3.62 -3.83 15.46
CA VAL A 35 3.19 -5.03 16.17
C VAL A 35 2.36 -5.87 15.24
N SER A 36 2.74 -7.14 15.04
CA SER A 36 1.97 -8.07 14.21
C SER A 36 0.65 -8.41 14.87
N ILE A 37 -0.43 -8.29 14.11
CA ILE A 37 -1.79 -8.61 14.54
C ILE A 37 -2.43 -9.71 13.70
N PHE A 38 -1.83 -10.01 12.55
CA PHE A 38 -2.17 -11.12 11.69
C PHE A 38 -0.91 -11.59 10.98
N SER A 39 -0.68 -12.89 11.00
CA SER A 39 0.41 -13.52 10.24
C SER A 39 -0.04 -14.88 9.72
N ARG A 40 0.06 -15.10 8.42
CA ARG A 40 -0.27 -16.38 7.80
C ARG A 40 0.76 -16.75 6.75
N ILE A 41 1.35 -17.93 6.91
CA ILE A 41 2.18 -18.58 5.90
C ILE A 41 1.24 -19.33 4.96
N HIS A 42 1.45 -19.23 3.65
CA HIS A 42 0.63 -19.90 2.66
C HIS A 42 1.37 -20.16 1.35
N TYR A 43 0.82 -21.05 0.52
CA TYR A 43 1.34 -21.34 -0.81
C TYR A 43 0.21 -21.81 -1.75
N SER A 44 0.42 -21.69 -3.04
CA SER A 44 -0.60 -21.89 -4.07
C SER A 44 -1.17 -23.30 -4.13
N SER A 45 -0.44 -24.34 -3.67
CA SER A 45 -0.88 -25.74 -3.64
C SER A 45 -1.50 -26.16 -2.30
N GLU A 46 -1.73 -25.25 -1.38
CA GLU A 46 -2.39 -25.51 -0.09
C GLU A 46 -3.87 -25.85 -0.32
N LYS A 47 -4.37 -26.91 0.36
CA LYS A 47 -5.79 -27.27 0.29
C LYS A 47 -6.66 -26.10 0.76
N GLY A 48 -7.61 -25.68 -0.09
CA GLY A 48 -8.49 -24.55 0.18
C GLY A 48 -7.89 -23.17 -0.13
N TYR A 49 -6.66 -23.09 -0.64
CA TYR A 49 -6.11 -21.83 -1.11
C TYR A 49 -6.90 -21.30 -2.31
N LYS A 50 -7.37 -20.06 -2.21
CA LYS A 50 -8.08 -19.39 -3.31
C LYS A 50 -7.19 -18.33 -3.98
N SER A 51 -6.61 -17.43 -3.20
CA SER A 51 -5.71 -16.38 -3.67
C SER A 51 -5.06 -15.66 -2.50
N THR A 52 -3.95 -14.96 -2.73
CA THR A 52 -3.35 -14.04 -1.77
C THR A 52 -4.32 -12.93 -1.34
N ASN A 53 -5.16 -12.45 -2.27
CA ASN A 53 -6.17 -11.44 -1.93
C ASN A 53 -7.17 -11.93 -0.89
N THR A 54 -7.60 -13.20 -0.95
CA THR A 54 -8.51 -13.78 0.06
C THR A 54 -7.89 -13.72 1.45
N ILE A 55 -6.62 -14.11 1.57
CA ILE A 55 -5.90 -14.06 2.86
C ILE A 55 -5.72 -12.62 3.33
N THR A 56 -5.45 -11.70 2.42
CA THR A 56 -5.38 -10.27 2.75
C THR A 56 -6.73 -9.73 3.23
N PHE A 57 -7.84 -10.18 2.64
CA PHE A 57 -9.18 -9.81 3.10
C PHE A 57 -9.47 -10.32 4.51
N ASP A 58 -9.03 -11.54 4.84
CA ASP A 58 -9.12 -12.08 6.20
C ASP A 58 -8.32 -11.22 7.19
N ALA A 59 -7.11 -10.82 6.81
CA ALA A 59 -6.27 -9.92 7.63
C ALA A 59 -6.97 -8.58 7.88
N ILE A 60 -7.58 -7.98 6.85
CA ILE A 60 -8.33 -6.72 6.98
C ILE A 60 -9.55 -6.90 7.89
N GLN A 61 -10.33 -7.99 7.73
CA GLN A 61 -11.49 -8.26 8.57
C GLN A 61 -11.12 -8.45 10.04
N GLN A 62 -10.07 -9.23 10.32
CA GLN A 62 -9.58 -9.41 11.69
C GLN A 62 -9.06 -8.12 12.29
N SER A 63 -8.32 -7.32 11.53
CA SER A 63 -7.86 -6.00 11.97
C SER A 63 -9.04 -5.08 12.29
N ALA A 64 -10.07 -5.07 11.45
CA ALA A 64 -11.28 -4.28 11.67
C ALA A 64 -12.08 -4.75 12.91
N ALA A 65 -12.13 -6.06 13.15
CA ALA A 65 -12.77 -6.62 14.35
C ALA A 65 -12.03 -6.23 15.64
N LEU A 66 -10.69 -6.18 15.61
CA LEU A 66 -9.87 -5.84 16.77
C LEU A 66 -9.85 -4.34 17.10
N PHE A 67 -9.81 -3.50 16.08
CA PHE A 67 -9.55 -2.05 16.24
C PHE A 67 -10.70 -1.15 15.77
N GLY A 68 -11.77 -1.71 15.21
CA GLY A 68 -12.83 -0.94 14.60
C GLY A 68 -12.35 -0.25 13.32
N LYS A 69 -12.63 1.04 13.19
CA LYS A 69 -12.22 1.82 12.02
C LYS A 69 -10.73 2.14 12.06
N ALA A 70 -10.00 1.68 11.06
CA ALA A 70 -8.56 1.88 10.90
C ALA A 70 -8.20 2.48 9.54
N THR A 71 -6.93 2.87 9.36
CA THR A 71 -6.38 3.30 8.06
C THR A 71 -5.34 2.29 7.59
N PHE A 72 -5.60 1.63 6.46
CA PHE A 72 -4.69 0.65 5.86
C PHE A 72 -3.72 1.32 4.90
N ALA A 73 -2.42 1.25 5.19
CA ALA A 73 -1.35 1.72 4.30
C ALA A 73 -0.79 0.53 3.51
N MET A 74 -0.93 0.56 2.18
CA MET A 74 -0.60 -0.57 1.32
C MET A 74 0.26 -0.15 0.13
N ASP A 75 1.15 -1.05 -0.32
CA ASP A 75 1.96 -0.80 -1.49
C ASP A 75 1.19 -0.97 -2.81
N ARG A 76 1.87 -0.77 -3.94
CA ARG A 76 1.26 -0.88 -5.27
C ARG A 76 0.83 -2.30 -5.66
N GLY A 77 1.26 -3.32 -4.94
CA GLY A 77 0.80 -4.70 -5.14
C GLY A 77 -0.69 -4.84 -4.84
N TYR A 78 -1.18 -4.07 -3.91
CA TYR A 78 -2.58 -4.03 -3.49
C TYR A 78 -3.47 -3.08 -4.31
N ASP A 79 -2.94 -2.44 -5.36
CA ASP A 79 -3.72 -1.64 -6.30
C ASP A 79 -4.58 -2.56 -7.19
N ASP A 80 -5.72 -2.97 -6.65
CA ASP A 80 -6.70 -3.87 -7.25
C ASP A 80 -8.12 -3.40 -6.90
N ASN A 81 -9.05 -3.52 -7.87
CA ASN A 81 -10.42 -3.05 -7.66
C ASN A 81 -11.14 -3.79 -6.52
N LYS A 82 -10.89 -5.10 -6.37
CA LYS A 82 -11.48 -5.90 -5.29
C LYS A 82 -10.99 -5.42 -3.93
N MET A 83 -9.73 -4.96 -3.84
CA MET A 83 -9.16 -4.41 -2.61
C MET A 83 -9.87 -3.11 -2.21
N PHE A 84 -10.03 -2.17 -3.13
CA PHE A 84 -10.76 -0.92 -2.87
C PHE A 84 -12.19 -1.19 -2.42
N LEU A 85 -12.92 -2.07 -3.14
CA LEU A 85 -14.28 -2.43 -2.78
C LEU A 85 -14.35 -3.09 -1.39
N LYS A 86 -13.46 -4.03 -1.08
CA LYS A 86 -13.46 -4.72 0.22
C LYS A 86 -13.20 -3.77 1.38
N LEU A 87 -12.26 -2.83 1.25
CA LEU A 87 -11.98 -1.81 2.28
C LEU A 87 -13.17 -0.88 2.47
N ASP A 88 -13.80 -0.48 1.38
CA ASP A 88 -14.99 0.37 1.40
C ASP A 88 -16.19 -0.34 2.03
N ASP A 89 -16.44 -1.60 1.68
CA ASP A 89 -17.53 -2.41 2.25
C ASP A 89 -17.37 -2.62 3.76
N LEU A 90 -16.12 -2.71 4.24
CA LEU A 90 -15.81 -2.81 5.66
C LEU A 90 -15.71 -1.43 6.35
N GLY A 91 -16.02 -0.33 5.66
CA GLY A 91 -15.97 1.03 6.21
C GLY A 91 -14.57 1.50 6.62
N GLN A 92 -13.52 0.86 6.07
CA GLN A 92 -12.14 1.16 6.44
C GLN A 92 -11.57 2.31 5.60
N ASP A 93 -10.68 3.10 6.22
CA ASP A 93 -9.90 4.08 5.49
C ASP A 93 -8.66 3.43 4.86
N TYR A 94 -8.14 4.00 3.78
CA TYR A 94 -6.93 3.48 3.15
C TYR A 94 -6.03 4.55 2.54
N VAL A 95 -4.75 4.19 2.40
CA VAL A 95 -3.76 4.88 1.57
C VAL A 95 -3.02 3.82 0.77
N ILE A 96 -3.34 3.70 -0.53
CA ILE A 96 -2.79 2.66 -1.41
C ILE A 96 -1.96 3.32 -2.51
N ARG A 97 -0.71 2.86 -2.72
CA ARG A 97 0.10 3.31 -3.84
C ARG A 97 -0.42 2.72 -5.13
N LEU A 98 -0.66 3.57 -6.13
CA LEU A 98 -1.19 3.15 -7.43
C LEU A 98 -0.09 2.64 -8.38
N LYS A 99 -0.45 1.71 -9.24
CA LYS A 99 0.33 1.27 -10.40
C LYS A 99 0.36 2.36 -11.48
N SER A 100 1.41 2.36 -12.30
CA SER A 100 1.56 3.34 -13.39
C SER A 100 0.48 3.26 -14.45
N ASN A 101 -0.11 2.08 -14.65
CA ASN A 101 -1.18 1.83 -15.62
C ASN A 101 -2.61 2.04 -15.06
N ARG A 102 -2.75 2.50 -13.81
CA ARG A 102 -4.05 2.77 -13.21
C ARG A 102 -4.77 3.90 -13.96
N LYS A 103 -6.05 3.65 -14.31
CA LYS A 103 -6.96 4.68 -14.81
C LYS A 103 -7.88 5.15 -13.68
N LEU A 104 -8.16 6.44 -13.68
CA LEU A 104 -9.06 7.12 -12.75
C LEU A 104 -10.10 7.90 -13.55
N PHE A 105 -11.32 7.96 -13.03
CA PHE A 105 -12.36 8.76 -13.68
C PHE A 105 -12.25 10.21 -13.19
N TYR A 106 -12.01 11.10 -14.14
CA TYR A 106 -11.74 12.51 -13.89
C TYR A 106 -12.29 13.37 -15.04
N HIS A 107 -13.04 14.42 -14.72
CA HIS A 107 -13.70 15.28 -15.71
C HIS A 107 -14.44 14.46 -16.79
N ASN A 108 -15.34 13.58 -16.35
CA ASN A 108 -16.20 12.74 -17.17
C ASN A 108 -15.49 11.77 -18.12
N LYS A 109 -14.22 11.45 -17.87
CA LYS A 109 -13.48 10.47 -18.67
C LYS A 109 -12.48 9.66 -17.86
N TRP A 110 -12.21 8.42 -18.29
CA TRP A 110 -11.16 7.59 -17.75
C TRP A 110 -9.80 8.13 -18.19
N THR A 111 -9.01 8.60 -17.24
CA THR A 111 -7.72 9.24 -17.44
C THR A 111 -6.63 8.41 -16.77
N PRO A 112 -5.49 8.12 -17.43
CA PRO A 112 -4.34 7.50 -16.78
C PRO A 112 -3.88 8.32 -15.59
N ALA A 113 -3.64 7.68 -14.44
CA ALA A 113 -3.17 8.36 -13.23
C ALA A 113 -1.84 9.09 -13.44
N THR A 114 -0.97 8.54 -14.30
CA THR A 114 0.28 9.17 -14.71
C THR A 114 0.07 10.49 -15.47
N GLN A 115 -1.00 10.62 -16.24
CA GLN A 115 -1.32 11.88 -16.91
C GLN A 115 -1.70 12.97 -15.90
N LEU A 116 -2.50 12.61 -14.88
CA LEU A 116 -2.82 13.53 -13.79
C LEU A 116 -1.58 13.92 -12.99
N ARG A 117 -0.69 12.97 -12.74
CA ARG A 117 0.60 13.18 -12.09
C ARG A 117 1.48 14.18 -12.85
N ASN A 118 1.61 14.02 -14.16
CA ASN A 118 2.53 14.82 -14.98
C ASN A 118 2.03 16.26 -15.20
N ARG A 119 0.71 16.48 -15.08
CA ARG A 119 0.08 17.81 -15.24
C ARG A 119 0.09 18.66 -13.96
N ARG A 120 0.56 18.10 -12.83
CA ARG A 120 0.49 18.76 -11.53
C ARG A 120 1.89 19.00 -10.98
N LYS A 121 1.97 19.95 -10.05
CA LYS A 121 3.19 20.28 -9.30
C LYS A 121 2.89 20.17 -7.81
N GLY A 122 3.86 19.76 -7.03
CA GLY A 122 3.77 19.75 -5.57
C GLY A 122 3.78 21.18 -5.02
N LYS A 123 2.72 21.55 -4.28
CA LYS A 123 2.56 22.88 -3.69
C LYS A 123 2.70 22.88 -2.17
N VAL A 124 2.55 21.72 -1.54
CA VAL A 124 2.62 21.57 -0.08
C VAL A 124 3.95 20.91 0.26
N LYS A 125 4.89 21.67 0.84
CA LYS A 125 6.17 21.15 1.30
C LYS A 125 5.99 20.42 2.65
N THR A 126 6.66 19.29 2.80
CA THR A 126 6.77 18.55 4.07
C THR A 126 8.04 17.72 4.07
N SER A 127 8.44 17.20 5.25
CA SER A 127 9.43 16.15 5.37
C SER A 127 8.76 14.81 5.62
N VAL A 128 9.31 13.75 5.02
CA VAL A 128 8.90 12.37 5.23
C VAL A 128 10.12 11.48 5.42
N PHE A 129 10.02 10.54 6.36
CA PHE A 129 11.06 9.53 6.58
C PHE A 129 10.86 8.35 5.61
N TYR A 130 11.89 8.08 4.80
CA TYR A 130 11.84 6.99 3.82
C TYR A 130 13.22 6.38 3.60
N LYS A 131 13.31 5.04 3.66
CA LYS A 131 14.58 4.30 3.50
C LYS A 131 15.71 4.78 4.42
N GLY A 132 15.39 5.01 5.69
CA GLY A 132 16.39 5.32 6.73
C GLY A 132 16.80 6.78 6.80
N LYS A 133 16.20 7.69 6.04
CA LYS A 133 16.51 9.12 6.07
C LYS A 133 15.29 10.01 5.81
N ASP A 134 15.40 11.26 6.24
CA ASP A 134 14.42 12.29 5.93
C ASP A 134 14.58 12.80 4.50
N HIS A 135 13.46 13.03 3.85
CA HIS A 135 13.40 13.60 2.50
C HIS A 135 12.43 14.77 2.45
N ASP A 136 12.82 15.83 1.78
CA ASP A 136 11.90 16.89 1.39
C ASP A 136 10.92 16.36 0.34
N ALA A 137 9.64 16.47 0.63
CA ALA A 137 8.56 16.04 -0.24
C ALA A 137 7.66 17.23 -0.58
N TYR A 138 7.19 17.26 -1.82
CA TYR A 138 6.26 18.26 -2.31
C TYR A 138 4.98 17.56 -2.73
N LEU A 139 3.85 17.95 -2.14
CA LEU A 139 2.59 17.27 -2.29
C LEU A 139 1.59 18.07 -3.12
N SER A 140 0.76 17.37 -3.86
CA SER A 140 -0.49 17.91 -4.41
C SER A 140 -1.58 16.85 -4.33
N HIS A 141 -2.84 17.25 -4.52
CA HIS A 141 -3.95 16.32 -4.54
C HIS A 141 -4.99 16.71 -5.58
N VAL A 142 -5.82 15.75 -5.93
CA VAL A 142 -6.98 15.95 -6.79
C VAL A 142 -8.08 14.96 -6.43
N LYS A 143 -9.33 15.41 -6.42
CA LYS A 143 -10.50 14.56 -6.27
C LYS A 143 -10.74 13.83 -7.58
N VAL A 144 -10.91 12.52 -7.51
CA VAL A 144 -11.12 11.61 -8.64
C VAL A 144 -12.07 10.49 -8.23
N GLN A 145 -12.47 9.64 -9.19
CA GLN A 145 -13.24 8.44 -8.87
C GLN A 145 -12.45 7.21 -9.31
N ILE A 146 -12.66 6.13 -8.59
CA ILE A 146 -11.97 4.86 -8.82
C ILE A 146 -12.99 3.72 -8.93
N THR A 147 -12.59 2.64 -9.62
CA THR A 147 -13.39 1.46 -9.94
C THR A 147 -14.61 1.76 -10.82
N ALA A 148 -15.30 0.73 -11.28
CA ALA A 148 -16.52 0.88 -12.08
C ALA A 148 -17.67 1.56 -11.29
N SER A 149 -17.67 1.43 -9.96
CA SER A 149 -18.63 2.09 -9.05
C SER A 149 -18.45 3.60 -8.96
N ARG A 150 -17.35 4.14 -9.53
CA ARG A 150 -17.02 5.58 -9.51
C ARG A 150 -17.07 6.19 -8.12
N LYS A 151 -16.54 5.47 -7.13
CA LYS A 151 -16.46 6.01 -5.77
C LYS A 151 -15.48 7.17 -5.69
N ASP A 152 -15.90 8.25 -5.07
CA ASP A 152 -15.09 9.46 -4.84
C ASP A 152 -13.92 9.16 -3.91
N ILE A 153 -12.72 9.48 -4.38
CA ILE A 153 -11.47 9.38 -3.63
C ILE A 153 -10.58 10.60 -3.90
N TYR A 154 -9.46 10.67 -3.22
CA TYR A 154 -8.39 11.62 -3.53
C TYR A 154 -7.16 10.88 -4.05
N LEU A 155 -6.61 11.38 -5.15
CA LEU A 155 -5.27 11.05 -5.61
C LEU A 155 -4.30 12.06 -5.00
N VAL A 156 -3.40 11.59 -4.13
CA VAL A 156 -2.31 12.39 -3.57
C VAL A 156 -1.02 12.06 -4.33
N LEU A 157 -0.34 13.09 -4.79
CA LEU A 157 0.90 13.00 -5.56
C LEU A 157 2.05 13.46 -4.69
N VAL A 158 3.12 12.66 -4.64
CA VAL A 158 4.30 12.91 -3.81
C VAL A 158 5.52 13.04 -4.69
N TYR A 159 6.10 14.23 -4.75
CA TYR A 159 7.28 14.59 -5.52
C TYR A 159 8.51 14.70 -4.62
N GLY A 160 9.70 14.54 -5.19
CA GLY A 160 10.98 14.74 -4.50
C GLY A 160 11.59 13.49 -3.85
N ILE A 161 10.85 12.37 -3.79
CA ILE A 161 11.30 11.15 -3.11
C ILE A 161 11.90 10.13 -4.09
N THR A 162 11.30 9.98 -5.25
CA THR A 162 11.70 9.01 -6.28
C THR A 162 11.77 9.70 -7.64
N ALA A 163 12.45 9.08 -8.62
CA ALA A 163 12.59 9.62 -9.97
C ALA A 163 11.23 10.00 -10.60
N HIS A 164 10.19 9.23 -10.30
CA HIS A 164 8.82 9.57 -10.69
C HIS A 164 7.97 9.80 -9.45
N PRO A 165 7.10 10.84 -9.45
CA PRO A 165 6.23 11.09 -8.30
C PRO A 165 5.38 9.89 -7.96
N MET A 166 5.23 9.60 -6.66
CA MET A 166 4.34 8.54 -6.19
C MET A 166 2.88 8.99 -6.29
N MET A 167 2.03 8.05 -6.60
CA MET A 167 0.58 8.23 -6.73
C MET A 167 -0.11 7.43 -5.62
N LEU A 168 -0.77 8.11 -4.70
CA LEU A 168 -1.44 7.51 -3.54
C LEU A 168 -2.94 7.74 -3.65
N ALA A 169 -3.73 6.67 -3.62
CA ALA A 169 -5.19 6.74 -3.55
C ALA A 169 -5.65 6.67 -2.09
N THR A 170 -6.59 7.52 -1.71
CA THR A 170 -7.20 7.51 -0.38
C THR A 170 -8.67 7.90 -0.42
N ASN A 171 -9.51 7.22 0.39
CA ASN A 171 -10.90 7.61 0.63
C ASN A 171 -11.04 8.65 1.75
N LYS A 172 -9.95 9.00 2.44
CA LYS A 172 -9.96 10.05 3.47
C LYS A 172 -10.22 11.42 2.82
N LYS A 173 -11.15 12.16 3.39
CA LYS A 173 -11.45 13.52 2.93
C LYS A 173 -10.25 14.43 3.16
N ILE A 174 -9.90 15.20 2.13
CA ILE A 174 -8.83 16.21 2.19
C ILE A 174 -9.50 17.59 2.15
N LYS A 175 -9.36 18.33 3.25
CA LYS A 175 -9.92 19.68 3.41
C LYS A 175 -8.81 20.72 3.63
N SER A 176 -7.63 20.28 4.07
CA SER A 176 -6.52 21.18 4.45
C SER A 176 -5.17 20.65 3.93
N LYS A 177 -4.11 21.46 4.07
CA LYS A 177 -2.73 21.04 3.79
C LYS A 177 -2.28 19.92 4.74
N GLU A 178 -2.71 19.99 5.99
CA GLU A 178 -2.41 19.00 7.04
C GLU A 178 -2.98 17.64 6.71
N ASP A 179 -4.15 17.58 6.07
CA ASP A 179 -4.75 16.30 5.62
C ASP A 179 -3.90 15.65 4.52
N VAL A 180 -3.41 16.44 3.55
CA VAL A 180 -2.51 15.94 2.49
C VAL A 180 -1.23 15.40 3.10
N ILE A 181 -0.61 16.14 4.04
CA ILE A 181 0.60 15.74 4.76
C ILE A 181 0.36 14.46 5.53
N ARG A 182 -0.77 14.37 6.23
CA ARG A 182 -1.15 13.16 7.01
C ARG A 182 -1.27 11.93 6.11
N VAL A 183 -1.90 12.05 4.94
CA VAL A 183 -1.99 10.94 3.98
C VAL A 183 -0.60 10.48 3.54
N ALA A 184 0.29 11.41 3.16
CA ALA A 184 1.65 11.07 2.78
C ALA A 184 2.41 10.38 3.92
N ARG A 185 2.41 10.95 5.13
CA ARG A 185 3.07 10.37 6.31
C ARG A 185 2.52 8.99 6.67
N THR A 186 1.20 8.79 6.59
CA THR A 186 0.57 7.46 6.77
C THR A 186 1.10 6.46 5.76
N TYR A 187 1.28 6.84 4.51
CA TYR A 187 1.88 5.93 3.52
C TYR A 187 3.34 5.60 3.86
N PHE A 188 4.14 6.59 4.21
CA PHE A 188 5.56 6.37 4.50
C PHE A 188 5.80 5.61 5.81
N SER A 189 4.89 5.69 6.79
CA SER A 189 4.97 4.87 8.00
C SER A 189 4.87 3.36 7.71
N ARG A 190 4.31 2.97 6.56
CA ARG A 190 4.32 1.59 6.07
C ARG A 190 5.73 0.98 5.99
N TRP A 191 6.77 1.81 5.80
CA TRP A 191 8.15 1.34 5.77
C TRP A 191 8.55 0.56 7.05
N LYS A 192 7.90 0.82 8.15
CA LYS A 192 8.13 0.10 9.42
C LYS A 192 7.84 -1.41 9.33
N ILE A 193 6.93 -1.83 8.48
CA ILE A 193 6.69 -3.26 8.25
C ILE A 193 7.87 -3.91 7.51
N GLU A 194 8.55 -3.18 6.62
CA GLU A 194 9.73 -3.69 5.91
C GLU A 194 10.92 -3.84 6.87
N GLU A 195 11.10 -2.91 7.81
CA GLU A 195 12.08 -3.02 8.89
C GLU A 195 11.76 -4.21 9.81
N TYR A 196 10.48 -4.39 10.15
CA TYR A 196 10.00 -5.52 10.94
C TYR A 196 10.29 -6.87 10.24
N PHE A 197 9.98 -7.01 8.94
CA PHE A 197 10.31 -8.22 8.19
C PHE A 197 11.81 -8.49 8.13
N ARG A 198 12.62 -7.46 7.95
CA ARG A 198 14.08 -7.59 7.95
C ARG A 198 14.57 -8.10 9.31
N CYS A 199 14.08 -7.54 10.41
CA CYS A 199 14.39 -7.99 11.76
C CYS A 199 13.98 -9.47 11.96
N LYS A 200 12.75 -9.85 11.58
CA LYS A 200 12.29 -11.25 11.66
C LYS A 200 13.19 -12.21 10.88
N LYS A 201 13.56 -11.86 9.66
CA LYS A 201 14.45 -12.68 8.83
C LYS A 201 15.81 -12.87 9.48
N GLN A 202 16.40 -11.80 10.05
CA GLN A 202 17.70 -11.85 10.72
C GLN A 202 17.64 -12.64 12.03
N MET A 203 16.63 -12.42 12.86
CA MET A 203 16.52 -13.08 14.18
C MET A 203 16.15 -14.56 14.08
N PHE A 204 15.24 -14.92 13.17
CA PHE A 204 14.72 -16.29 13.06
C PHE A 204 15.29 -17.06 11.88
N GLN A 205 16.21 -16.47 11.10
CA GLN A 205 16.87 -17.08 9.94
C GLN A 205 15.89 -17.76 8.99
N PHE A 206 14.72 -17.16 8.73
CA PHE A 206 13.65 -17.75 7.93
C PHE A 206 14.07 -18.16 6.50
N GLU A 207 15.19 -17.65 6.01
CA GLU A 207 15.75 -18.02 4.71
C GLU A 207 16.54 -19.32 4.75
N ASN A 208 16.89 -19.84 5.94
CA ASN A 208 17.69 -21.04 6.13
C ASN A 208 16.87 -22.31 6.39
N PHE A 209 15.54 -22.22 6.50
CA PHE A 209 14.68 -23.40 6.54
C PHE A 209 14.61 -24.04 5.16
N ARG A 210 15.35 -25.11 4.98
CA ARG A 210 15.33 -25.99 3.81
C ARG A 210 14.43 -27.19 4.06
#